data_6b410203b6db6aacb1b411f12cbbdb0c
#
_entry.id   6b410203b6db6aacb1b411f12cbbdb0c
#
_cell.length_a   1.000
_cell.length_b   1.000
_cell.length_c   1.000
_cell.angle_alpha   90.00
_cell.angle_beta   90.00
_cell.angle_gamma   90.00
#
_symmetry.space_group_name_H-M   'P 1'
#
loop_
_entity.id
_entity.type
_entity.pdbx_description
1 polymer ?
#
loop_
_entity_poly.entity_id
_entity_poly.type
_entity_poly.pdbx_seq_one_letter_code
_entity_poly.pdbx_strand_id
1 'polypeptide(L)'
;MVAALLDRLGVNPALYQSGKHPVHSPIDGSRIGSVQWEGAAEVEQQVSRAEHAFDAWRKVPAPRRGELVRQFGDVLREYKADLGELVSWEAGKITQEGLGEVQEMIDICDFAVGLSRQLYGLTIASERPGHHMRETWHPLGVVGVISAFNFPVAVWAWNTTLALVCGNAVIWKPSEKTPLTALACQALFERVVKNFSDAPPYLSQVIIGGRDAGAALVDDPRVALISATGSTRMGREVAPKVAARFARSILELGGNNAMILGPSADLDMAVRAILFSAVGTAGQRCTTLRRLIAHESVKEEIVTRLKAAYSKVRIGHPLEGNLIGPLIDKHGFDNMQDALEQALSEGGKVFGGKRQLEDKFPNAYYVSPAIVEMPEQSDVVCTETFAPILYVVGYTDFTEALRLNNAVPQGLSSCIFTTDVREAEQFMSAVGSDCGIANVNIGPSGAEIGGAFGGEKETGGGRESGSDAWRGYMRRQTNTVNYSLELPLAQGITFD
;
A
#
# COMPACT_ATOMS: atom_id res chain seq x y z
N MET A 1 -14.22 -11.35 -22.40
CA MET A 1 -13.07 -11.91 -21.63
C MET A 1 -13.24 -11.56 -20.14
N VAL A 2 -13.25 -10.28 -19.74
CA VAL A 2 -13.39 -9.88 -18.33
C VAL A 2 -14.70 -10.37 -17.69
N ALA A 3 -15.83 -10.32 -18.39
CA ALA A 3 -17.09 -10.85 -17.87
C ALA A 3 -17.01 -12.34 -17.49
N ALA A 4 -16.30 -13.14 -18.28
CA ALA A 4 -16.09 -14.56 -17.98
C ALA A 4 -15.16 -14.78 -16.77
N LEU A 5 -14.17 -13.88 -16.53
CA LEU A 5 -13.38 -13.88 -15.30
C LEU A 5 -14.24 -13.58 -14.07
N LEU A 6 -15.05 -12.52 -14.15
CA LEU A 6 -15.95 -12.13 -13.07
C LEU A 6 -16.97 -13.22 -12.74
N ASP A 7 -17.48 -13.92 -13.75
CA ASP A 7 -18.40 -15.05 -13.58
C ASP A 7 -17.73 -16.22 -12.83
N ARG A 8 -16.51 -16.62 -13.23
CA ARG A 8 -15.73 -17.65 -12.52
C ARG A 8 -15.40 -17.25 -11.07
N LEU A 9 -15.11 -15.97 -10.84
CA LEU A 9 -14.86 -15.42 -9.51
C LEU A 9 -16.15 -15.28 -8.67
N GLY A 10 -17.32 -15.52 -9.27
CA GLY A 10 -18.62 -15.54 -8.59
C GLY A 10 -19.23 -14.16 -8.39
N VAL A 11 -18.81 -13.16 -9.15
CA VAL A 11 -19.38 -11.81 -9.09
C VAL A 11 -20.77 -11.79 -9.75
N ASN A 12 -21.78 -11.30 -9.03
CA ASN A 12 -23.12 -11.14 -9.58
C ASN A 12 -23.10 -10.15 -10.77
N PRO A 13 -23.56 -10.55 -11.98
CA PRO A 13 -23.56 -9.70 -13.16
C PRO A 13 -24.30 -8.36 -12.98
N ALA A 14 -25.31 -8.30 -12.13
CA ALA A 14 -26.02 -7.05 -11.84
C ALA A 14 -25.11 -5.96 -11.23
N LEU A 15 -24.00 -6.32 -10.58
CA LEU A 15 -23.07 -5.37 -9.94
C LEU A 15 -22.13 -4.69 -10.95
N TYR A 16 -21.90 -5.29 -12.13
CA TYR A 16 -20.92 -4.77 -13.08
C TYR A 16 -21.42 -4.60 -14.52
N GLN A 17 -22.70 -4.85 -14.80
CA GLN A 17 -23.24 -4.75 -16.17
C GLN A 17 -24.19 -3.57 -16.36
N SER A 18 -24.90 -3.14 -15.32
CA SER A 18 -26.02 -2.20 -15.42
C SER A 18 -25.82 -0.85 -14.72
N GLY A 19 -24.67 -0.60 -14.15
CA GLY A 19 -24.35 0.66 -13.46
C GLY A 19 -24.15 1.83 -14.44
N LYS A 20 -24.21 3.05 -13.91
CA LYS A 20 -24.05 4.29 -14.69
C LYS A 20 -22.59 4.69 -14.93
N HIS A 21 -21.65 4.12 -14.17
CA HIS A 21 -20.23 4.46 -14.24
C HIS A 21 -19.47 3.39 -15.01
N PRO A 22 -19.01 3.69 -16.24
CA PRO A 22 -18.25 2.73 -17.04
C PRO A 22 -16.86 2.50 -16.43
N VAL A 23 -16.42 1.25 -16.49
CA VAL A 23 -15.06 0.84 -16.12
C VAL A 23 -14.30 0.50 -17.40
N HIS A 24 -13.14 1.11 -17.61
CA HIS A 24 -12.33 0.92 -18.80
C HIS A 24 -11.00 0.26 -18.44
N SER A 25 -10.54 -0.62 -19.32
CA SER A 25 -9.20 -1.16 -19.20
C SER A 25 -8.16 -0.15 -19.65
N PRO A 26 -7.08 0.05 -18.91
CA PRO A 26 -5.97 0.89 -19.36
C PRO A 26 -5.18 0.23 -20.51
N ILE A 27 -5.39 -1.06 -20.77
CA ILE A 27 -4.67 -1.82 -21.79
C ILE A 27 -4.97 -1.33 -23.20
N ASP A 28 -6.25 -1.03 -23.48
CA ASP A 28 -6.74 -0.64 -24.81
C ASP A 28 -7.82 0.45 -24.77
N GLY A 29 -8.22 0.89 -23.58
CA GLY A 29 -9.31 1.83 -23.37
C GLY A 29 -10.72 1.21 -23.54
N SER A 30 -10.82 -0.10 -23.76
CA SER A 30 -12.12 -0.77 -23.91
C SER A 30 -12.91 -0.77 -22.60
N ARG A 31 -14.24 -0.70 -22.73
CA ARG A 31 -15.15 -0.83 -21.60
C ARG A 31 -15.19 -2.30 -21.16
N ILE A 32 -14.82 -2.57 -19.92
CA ILE A 32 -14.78 -3.90 -19.31
C ILE A 32 -15.90 -4.15 -18.31
N GLY A 33 -16.61 -3.11 -17.91
CA GLY A 33 -17.75 -3.21 -16.98
C GLY A 33 -18.46 -1.87 -16.81
N SER A 34 -19.44 -1.86 -15.90
CA SER A 34 -20.17 -0.66 -15.53
C SER A 34 -20.77 -0.85 -14.15
N VAL A 35 -20.41 -0.01 -13.21
CA VAL A 35 -20.79 -0.11 -11.81
C VAL A 35 -21.73 1.02 -11.40
N GLN A 36 -22.54 0.78 -10.37
CA GLN A 36 -23.32 1.82 -9.73
C GLN A 36 -22.56 2.36 -8.54
N TRP A 37 -22.37 3.68 -8.48
CA TRP A 37 -21.79 4.32 -7.32
C TRP A 37 -22.81 4.44 -6.20
N GLU A 38 -22.34 4.19 -5.01
CA GLU A 38 -23.03 4.37 -3.74
C GLU A 38 -22.74 5.76 -3.18
N GLY A 39 -23.70 6.33 -2.48
CA GLY A 39 -23.59 7.64 -1.85
C GLY A 39 -23.54 7.55 -0.32
N ALA A 40 -23.68 8.68 0.34
CA ALA A 40 -23.60 8.78 1.80
C ALA A 40 -24.66 7.93 2.54
N ALA A 41 -25.85 7.75 1.95
CA ALA A 41 -26.93 6.96 2.56
C ALA A 41 -26.60 5.47 2.59
N GLU A 42 -26.02 4.95 1.51
CA GLU A 42 -25.58 3.55 1.44
C GLU A 42 -24.38 3.31 2.38
N VAL A 43 -23.45 4.27 2.45
CA VAL A 43 -22.30 4.22 3.40
C VAL A 43 -22.81 4.15 4.84
N GLU A 44 -23.78 4.99 5.22
CA GLU A 44 -24.39 4.99 6.56
C GLU A 44 -24.99 3.63 6.92
N GLN A 45 -25.73 3.03 5.99
CA GLN A 45 -26.29 1.69 6.18
C GLN A 45 -25.21 0.61 6.33
N GLN A 46 -24.13 0.68 5.54
CA GLN A 46 -23.04 -0.28 5.63
C GLN A 46 -22.29 -0.13 6.96
N VAL A 47 -22.09 1.10 7.46
CA VAL A 47 -21.49 1.32 8.78
C VAL A 47 -22.36 0.73 9.87
N SER A 48 -23.67 0.95 9.83
CA SER A 48 -24.62 0.37 10.79
C SER A 48 -24.57 -1.16 10.81
N ARG A 49 -24.51 -1.81 9.63
CA ARG A 49 -24.36 -3.27 9.52
C ARG A 49 -23.02 -3.76 10.07
N ALA A 50 -21.94 -3.01 9.81
CA ALA A 50 -20.61 -3.33 10.32
C ALA A 50 -20.51 -3.25 11.84
N GLU A 51 -21.20 -2.29 12.49
CA GLU A 51 -21.29 -2.23 13.95
C GLU A 51 -21.94 -3.49 14.54
N HIS A 52 -23.05 -3.94 13.97
CA HIS A 52 -23.69 -5.18 14.42
C HIS A 52 -22.79 -6.41 14.18
N ALA A 53 -22.10 -6.46 13.04
CA ALA A 53 -21.14 -7.52 12.75
C ALA A 53 -19.97 -7.49 13.76
N PHE A 54 -19.44 -6.33 14.07
CA PHE A 54 -18.40 -6.15 15.07
C PHE A 54 -18.84 -6.66 16.46
N ASP A 55 -20.05 -6.32 16.91
CA ASP A 55 -20.56 -6.76 18.21
C ASP A 55 -20.67 -8.28 18.34
N ALA A 56 -20.89 -8.98 17.26
CA ALA A 56 -20.84 -10.45 17.23
C ALA A 56 -19.39 -10.96 17.13
N TRP A 57 -18.60 -10.42 16.19
CA TRP A 57 -17.28 -10.93 15.86
C TRP A 57 -16.24 -10.76 16.96
N ARG A 58 -16.27 -9.66 17.71
CA ARG A 58 -15.36 -9.42 18.85
C ARG A 58 -15.48 -10.46 19.96
N LYS A 59 -16.56 -11.25 20.01
CA LYS A 59 -16.78 -12.32 20.98
C LYS A 59 -16.19 -13.66 20.52
N VAL A 60 -15.91 -13.79 19.24
CA VAL A 60 -15.30 -14.98 18.65
C VAL A 60 -13.84 -15.07 19.06
N PRO A 61 -13.34 -16.20 19.59
CA PRO A 61 -11.94 -16.36 19.97
C PRO A 61 -10.98 -16.10 18.81
N ALA A 62 -9.86 -15.43 19.06
CA ALA A 62 -8.89 -15.05 18.01
C ALA A 62 -8.44 -16.22 17.11
N PRO A 63 -8.13 -17.45 17.63
CA PRO A 63 -7.80 -18.58 16.77
C PRO A 63 -8.93 -19.01 15.82
N ARG A 64 -10.20 -18.82 16.21
CA ARG A 64 -11.34 -19.07 15.32
C ARG A 64 -11.46 -18.01 14.25
N ARG A 65 -11.15 -16.74 14.59
CA ARG A 65 -11.04 -15.67 13.60
C ARG A 65 -9.92 -15.94 12.60
N GLY A 66 -8.78 -16.46 13.08
CA GLY A 66 -7.70 -16.94 12.24
C GLY A 66 -8.11 -18.08 11.29
N GLU A 67 -9.01 -18.97 11.72
CA GLU A 67 -9.52 -20.04 10.86
C GLU A 67 -10.35 -19.52 9.67
N LEU A 68 -11.16 -18.47 9.87
CA LEU A 68 -11.85 -17.79 8.76
C LEU A 68 -10.84 -17.26 7.73
N VAL A 69 -9.77 -16.59 8.22
CA VAL A 69 -8.71 -16.03 7.37
C VAL A 69 -7.95 -17.14 6.64
N ARG A 70 -7.69 -18.28 7.30
CA ARG A 70 -7.06 -19.45 6.66
C ARG A 70 -7.89 -19.97 5.50
N GLN A 71 -9.21 -20.14 5.69
CA GLN A 71 -10.12 -20.59 4.62
C GLN A 71 -10.18 -19.56 3.47
N PHE A 72 -10.10 -18.26 3.78
CA PHE A 72 -10.01 -17.25 2.74
C PHE A 72 -8.70 -17.36 1.95
N GLY A 73 -7.58 -17.61 2.61
CA GLY A 73 -6.30 -17.90 1.96
C GLY A 73 -6.37 -19.10 1.02
N ASP A 74 -7.10 -20.17 1.39
CA ASP A 74 -7.29 -21.33 0.52
C ASP A 74 -8.10 -20.98 -0.73
N VAL A 75 -9.16 -20.20 -0.60
CA VAL A 75 -9.94 -19.68 -1.74
C VAL A 75 -9.10 -18.80 -2.65
N LEU A 76 -8.26 -17.93 -2.08
CA LEU A 76 -7.34 -17.10 -2.88
C LEU A 76 -6.33 -17.95 -3.67
N ARG A 77 -5.84 -19.06 -3.12
CA ARG A 77 -4.95 -20.01 -3.83
C ARG A 77 -5.67 -20.66 -5.01
N GLU A 78 -6.93 -21.06 -4.81
CA GLU A 78 -7.77 -21.66 -5.86
C GLU A 78 -8.00 -20.70 -7.02
N TYR A 79 -8.30 -19.43 -6.73
CA TYR A 79 -8.67 -18.42 -7.72
C TYR A 79 -7.54 -17.46 -8.11
N LYS A 80 -6.29 -17.76 -7.72
CA LYS A 80 -5.13 -16.89 -7.95
C LYS A 80 -4.95 -16.48 -9.40
N ALA A 81 -5.09 -17.41 -10.33
CA ALA A 81 -4.90 -17.14 -11.75
C ALA A 81 -5.97 -16.18 -12.30
N ASP A 82 -7.25 -16.44 -12.01
CA ASP A 82 -8.37 -15.63 -12.48
C ASP A 82 -8.35 -14.22 -11.88
N LEU A 83 -8.09 -14.10 -10.57
CA LEU A 83 -8.02 -12.81 -9.90
C LEU A 83 -6.79 -12.01 -10.36
N GLY A 84 -5.64 -12.66 -10.52
CA GLY A 84 -4.42 -12.02 -11.05
C GLY A 84 -4.58 -11.52 -12.49
N GLU A 85 -5.27 -12.27 -13.34
CA GLU A 85 -5.61 -11.82 -14.69
C GLU A 85 -6.58 -10.62 -14.66
N LEU A 86 -7.56 -10.62 -13.76
CA LEU A 86 -8.49 -9.49 -13.58
C LEU A 86 -7.74 -8.22 -13.13
N VAL A 87 -6.77 -8.34 -12.22
CA VAL A 87 -5.88 -7.23 -11.82
C VAL A 87 -5.15 -6.67 -13.05
N SER A 88 -4.64 -7.54 -13.91
CA SER A 88 -3.96 -7.11 -15.14
C SER A 88 -4.90 -6.34 -16.08
N TRP A 89 -6.12 -6.81 -16.27
CA TRP A 89 -7.12 -6.14 -17.12
C TRP A 89 -7.53 -4.76 -16.58
N GLU A 90 -7.71 -4.63 -15.28
CA GLU A 90 -8.29 -3.43 -14.67
C GLU A 90 -7.24 -2.39 -14.29
N ALA A 91 -6.02 -2.82 -13.89
CA ALA A 91 -4.93 -1.92 -13.49
C ALA A 91 -3.80 -1.79 -14.52
N GLY A 92 -3.82 -2.55 -15.61
CA GLY A 92 -2.75 -2.51 -16.63
C GLY A 92 -1.44 -3.17 -16.20
N LYS A 93 -1.44 -3.95 -15.13
CA LYS A 93 -0.26 -4.64 -14.59
C LYS A 93 0.08 -5.88 -15.43
N ILE A 94 1.36 -6.18 -15.57
CA ILE A 94 1.77 -7.41 -16.25
C ILE A 94 1.31 -8.66 -15.47
N THR A 95 1.21 -9.80 -16.15
CA THR A 95 0.71 -11.04 -15.54
C THR A 95 1.40 -11.40 -14.23
N GLN A 96 2.75 -11.26 -14.18
CA GLN A 96 3.51 -11.58 -12.98
C GLN A 96 3.20 -10.64 -11.81
N GLU A 97 2.91 -9.38 -12.08
CA GLU A 97 2.52 -8.41 -11.06
C GLU A 97 1.10 -8.66 -10.55
N GLY A 98 0.16 -9.01 -11.44
CA GLY A 98 -1.19 -9.40 -11.04
C GLY A 98 -1.20 -10.67 -10.18
N LEU A 99 -0.45 -11.70 -10.57
CA LEU A 99 -0.26 -12.92 -9.77
C LEU A 99 0.47 -12.64 -8.46
N GLY A 100 1.43 -11.72 -8.48
CA GLY A 100 2.20 -11.29 -7.30
C GLY A 100 1.31 -10.63 -6.25
N GLU A 101 0.38 -9.77 -6.65
CA GLU A 101 -0.57 -9.16 -5.72
C GLU A 101 -1.45 -10.20 -5.02
N VAL A 102 -1.96 -11.18 -5.76
CA VAL A 102 -2.76 -12.25 -5.15
C VAL A 102 -1.89 -13.13 -4.24
N GLN A 103 -0.60 -13.30 -4.58
CA GLN A 103 0.33 -13.98 -3.68
C GLN A 103 0.50 -13.23 -2.36
N GLU A 104 0.65 -11.91 -2.40
CA GLU A 104 0.70 -11.08 -1.19
C GLU A 104 -0.57 -11.19 -0.34
N MET A 105 -1.75 -11.30 -0.97
CA MET A 105 -3.00 -11.59 -0.25
C MET A 105 -2.95 -12.94 0.48
N ILE A 106 -2.39 -13.96 -0.16
CA ILE A 106 -2.23 -15.31 0.41
C ILE A 106 -1.25 -15.26 1.59
N ASP A 107 -0.11 -14.62 1.38
CA ASP A 107 0.97 -14.55 2.37
C ASP A 107 0.54 -13.80 3.64
N ILE A 108 -0.22 -12.71 3.50
CA ILE A 108 -0.77 -12.00 4.66
C ILE A 108 -1.86 -12.82 5.38
N CYS A 109 -2.63 -13.64 4.66
CA CYS A 109 -3.54 -14.59 5.31
C CYS A 109 -2.76 -15.57 6.18
N ASP A 110 -1.68 -16.15 5.68
CA ASP A 110 -0.83 -17.08 6.42
C ASP A 110 -0.21 -16.41 7.65
N PHE A 111 0.30 -15.19 7.50
CA PHE A 111 0.81 -14.39 8.61
C PHE A 111 -0.26 -14.13 9.68
N ALA A 112 -1.46 -13.68 9.28
CA ALA A 112 -2.56 -13.38 10.19
C ALA A 112 -3.08 -14.61 10.93
N VAL A 113 -3.05 -15.80 10.30
CA VAL A 113 -3.37 -17.08 10.96
C VAL A 113 -2.40 -17.33 12.11
N GLY A 114 -1.10 -17.20 11.91
CA GLY A 114 -0.09 -17.30 12.96
C GLY A 114 -0.30 -16.26 14.06
N LEU A 115 -0.55 -15.01 13.67
CA LEU A 115 -0.81 -13.89 14.56
C LEU A 115 -2.04 -14.12 15.46
N SER A 116 -3.06 -14.85 15.00
CA SER A 116 -4.27 -15.13 15.80
C SER A 116 -3.99 -15.78 17.16
N ARG A 117 -2.80 -16.35 17.34
CA ARG A 117 -2.33 -16.96 18.60
C ARG A 117 -1.24 -16.13 19.29
N GLN A 118 -0.92 -14.93 18.77
CA GLN A 118 0.21 -14.10 19.19
C GLN A 118 -0.20 -12.66 19.55
N LEU A 119 -1.47 -12.42 19.85
CA LEU A 119 -1.98 -11.11 20.27
C LEU A 119 -1.65 -10.88 21.76
N TYR A 120 -0.37 -10.92 22.10
CA TYR A 120 0.11 -10.88 23.49
C TYR A 120 0.02 -9.48 24.10
N GLY A 121 -0.35 -9.44 25.39
CA GLY A 121 -0.12 -8.32 26.27
C GLY A 121 1.09 -8.56 27.20
N LEU A 122 1.32 -7.61 28.09
CA LEU A 122 2.40 -7.67 29.08
C LEU A 122 1.86 -8.06 30.45
N THR A 123 2.65 -8.80 31.23
CA THR A 123 2.52 -8.91 32.67
C THR A 123 3.56 -8.00 33.30
N ILE A 124 3.12 -7.10 34.19
CA ILE A 124 3.92 -6.00 34.73
C ILE A 124 3.93 -6.11 36.26
N ALA A 125 5.08 -5.87 36.90
CA ALA A 125 5.19 -5.83 38.35
C ALA A 125 4.36 -4.65 38.91
N SER A 126 3.62 -4.89 40.00
CA SER A 126 2.89 -3.85 40.71
C SER A 126 3.75 -3.23 41.79
N GLU A 127 3.58 -1.94 42.05
CA GLU A 127 4.17 -1.23 43.19
C GLU A 127 3.47 -1.54 44.50
N ARG A 128 2.31 -2.20 44.48
CA ARG A 128 1.48 -2.48 45.64
C ARG A 128 1.52 -3.96 46.01
N PRO A 129 1.65 -4.31 47.31
CA PRO A 129 1.50 -5.69 47.77
C PRO A 129 0.10 -6.24 47.43
N GLY A 130 0.01 -7.53 47.12
CA GLY A 130 -1.27 -8.15 46.80
C GLY A 130 -1.94 -7.68 45.50
N HIS A 131 -1.17 -7.07 44.57
CA HIS A 131 -1.68 -6.62 43.29
C HIS A 131 -0.86 -7.20 42.13
N HIS A 132 -1.48 -7.36 40.97
CA HIS A 132 -0.78 -7.58 39.71
C HIS A 132 -1.29 -6.66 38.63
N MET A 133 -0.42 -6.33 37.68
CA MET A 133 -0.73 -5.49 36.52
C MET A 133 -0.52 -6.29 35.24
N ARG A 134 -1.33 -5.97 34.24
CA ARG A 134 -1.19 -6.48 32.90
C ARG A 134 -1.66 -5.46 31.86
N GLU A 135 -1.12 -5.54 30.66
CA GLU A 135 -1.70 -4.89 29.49
C GLU A 135 -2.38 -5.94 28.61
N THR A 136 -3.54 -5.62 28.09
CA THR A 136 -4.32 -6.47 27.20
C THR A 136 -4.72 -5.68 25.95
N TRP A 137 -4.91 -6.41 24.86
CA TRP A 137 -5.31 -5.84 23.58
C TRP A 137 -6.74 -6.23 23.25
N HIS A 138 -7.54 -5.27 22.80
CA HIS A 138 -8.95 -5.45 22.46
C HIS A 138 -9.24 -4.86 21.08
N PRO A 139 -10.22 -5.42 20.33
CA PRO A 139 -10.67 -4.85 19.05
C PRO A 139 -11.06 -3.37 19.17
N LEU A 140 -10.90 -2.64 18.08
CA LEU A 140 -11.26 -1.22 18.01
C LEU A 140 -12.73 -1.00 17.70
N GLY A 141 -13.26 -1.67 16.67
CA GLY A 141 -14.58 -1.39 16.13
C GLY A 141 -14.67 -1.62 14.62
N VAL A 142 -15.35 -0.72 13.93
CA VAL A 142 -15.40 -0.70 12.47
C VAL A 142 -14.11 -0.08 11.93
N VAL A 143 -13.47 -0.74 10.96
CA VAL A 143 -12.29 -0.28 10.24
C VAL A 143 -12.68 0.09 8.82
N GLY A 144 -12.47 1.34 8.44
CA GLY A 144 -12.60 1.81 7.07
C GLY A 144 -11.26 1.67 6.33
N VAL A 145 -11.26 0.95 5.21
CA VAL A 145 -10.09 0.80 4.33
C VAL A 145 -10.35 1.56 3.04
N ILE A 146 -9.45 2.48 2.67
CA ILE A 146 -9.47 3.19 1.39
C ILE A 146 -8.21 2.78 0.65
N SER A 147 -8.35 2.18 -0.54
CA SER A 147 -7.20 1.70 -1.31
C SER A 147 -7.06 2.40 -2.66
N ALA A 148 -5.83 2.41 -3.19
CA ALA A 148 -5.46 3.00 -4.45
C ALA A 148 -5.53 1.97 -5.60
N PHE A 149 -5.50 2.49 -6.84
CA PHE A 149 -5.64 1.67 -8.06
C PHE A 149 -4.45 0.76 -8.37
N ASN A 150 -3.26 1.13 -7.90
CA ASN A 150 -1.99 0.50 -8.29
C ASN A 150 -1.71 -0.84 -7.59
N PHE A 151 -2.32 -1.04 -6.42
CA PHE A 151 -2.39 -2.32 -5.70
C PHE A 151 -3.85 -2.58 -5.30
N PRO A 152 -4.71 -2.90 -6.28
CA PRO A 152 -6.16 -2.92 -6.07
C PRO A 152 -6.63 -4.01 -5.12
N VAL A 153 -5.83 -5.05 -4.85
CA VAL A 153 -6.26 -6.19 -4.02
C VAL A 153 -5.35 -6.45 -2.82
N ALA A 154 -4.03 -6.30 -2.97
CA ALA A 154 -3.06 -6.66 -1.93
C ALA A 154 -3.20 -5.79 -0.67
N VAL A 155 -3.26 -4.46 -0.82
CA VAL A 155 -3.35 -3.52 0.31
C VAL A 155 -4.64 -3.71 1.10
N TRP A 156 -5.76 -3.96 0.43
CA TRP A 156 -6.99 -4.32 1.12
C TRP A 156 -6.82 -5.58 1.96
N ALA A 157 -6.18 -6.61 1.41
CA ALA A 157 -5.97 -7.87 2.12
C ALA A 157 -5.06 -7.68 3.34
N TRP A 158 -3.99 -6.89 3.23
CA TRP A 158 -3.11 -6.56 4.37
C TRP A 158 -3.90 -5.98 5.54
N ASN A 159 -4.72 -4.97 5.26
CA ASN A 159 -5.54 -4.32 6.27
C ASN A 159 -6.65 -5.23 6.80
N THR A 160 -7.38 -5.88 5.91
CA THR A 160 -8.59 -6.65 6.25
C THR A 160 -8.25 -7.89 7.07
N THR A 161 -7.22 -8.65 6.70
CA THR A 161 -6.87 -9.88 7.44
C THR A 161 -6.41 -9.58 8.85
N LEU A 162 -5.60 -8.52 9.04
CA LEU A 162 -5.21 -8.06 10.37
C LEU A 162 -6.42 -7.58 11.18
N ALA A 163 -7.26 -6.73 10.58
CA ALA A 163 -8.47 -6.22 11.24
C ALA A 163 -9.39 -7.35 11.69
N LEU A 164 -9.63 -8.35 10.83
CA LEU A 164 -10.48 -9.51 11.13
C LEU A 164 -9.91 -10.37 12.25
N VAL A 165 -8.63 -10.71 12.22
CA VAL A 165 -7.97 -11.49 13.27
C VAL A 165 -7.96 -10.72 14.59
N CYS A 166 -7.78 -9.41 14.56
CA CYS A 166 -7.91 -8.54 15.73
C CYS A 166 -9.34 -8.39 16.24
N GLY A 167 -10.36 -8.86 15.50
CA GLY A 167 -11.75 -8.91 15.94
C GLY A 167 -12.59 -7.70 15.51
N ASN A 168 -12.18 -6.96 14.48
CA ASN A 168 -12.88 -5.82 13.91
C ASN A 168 -13.77 -6.25 12.73
N ALA A 169 -14.73 -5.40 12.36
CA ALA A 169 -15.44 -5.45 11.09
C ALA A 169 -14.82 -4.45 10.10
N VAL A 170 -14.95 -4.70 8.81
CA VAL A 170 -14.25 -3.92 7.76
C VAL A 170 -15.23 -3.36 6.74
N ILE A 171 -15.02 -2.13 6.35
CA ILE A 171 -15.67 -1.51 5.19
C ILE A 171 -14.56 -1.04 4.25
N TRP A 172 -14.57 -1.52 3.03
CA TRP A 172 -13.60 -1.20 2.01
C TRP A 172 -14.15 -0.29 0.92
N LYS A 173 -13.54 0.87 0.74
CA LYS A 173 -13.75 1.74 -0.41
C LYS A 173 -12.54 1.62 -1.35
N PRO A 174 -12.60 0.83 -2.42
CA PRO A 174 -11.54 0.74 -3.42
C PRO A 174 -11.41 2.03 -4.24
N SER A 175 -10.34 2.13 -5.03
CA SER A 175 -10.25 3.16 -6.07
C SER A 175 -11.42 3.03 -7.05
N GLU A 176 -11.95 4.16 -7.49
CA GLU A 176 -12.97 4.22 -8.56
C GLU A 176 -12.46 3.70 -9.91
N LYS A 177 -11.15 3.54 -10.06
CA LYS A 177 -10.50 3.00 -11.25
C LYS A 177 -10.43 1.46 -11.27
N THR A 178 -10.59 0.82 -10.10
CA THR A 178 -10.46 -0.64 -9.96
C THR A 178 -11.60 -1.26 -9.14
N PRO A 179 -12.88 -1.02 -9.51
CA PRO A 179 -14.01 -1.54 -8.77
C PRO A 179 -14.27 -3.04 -9.02
N LEU A 180 -13.89 -3.59 -10.18
CA LEU A 180 -14.22 -4.96 -10.55
C LEU A 180 -13.38 -5.97 -9.75
N THR A 181 -12.10 -5.69 -9.54
CA THR A 181 -11.23 -6.49 -8.66
C THR A 181 -11.74 -6.48 -7.23
N ALA A 182 -12.28 -5.35 -6.76
CA ALA A 182 -12.86 -5.26 -5.43
C ALA A 182 -14.14 -6.10 -5.30
N LEU A 183 -15.02 -6.07 -6.29
CA LEU A 183 -16.21 -6.92 -6.33
C LEU A 183 -15.84 -8.41 -6.35
N ALA A 184 -14.77 -8.77 -7.07
CA ALA A 184 -14.27 -10.14 -7.11
C ALA A 184 -13.71 -10.58 -5.74
N CYS A 185 -12.91 -9.76 -5.08
CA CYS A 185 -12.40 -10.04 -3.74
C CYS A 185 -13.56 -10.23 -2.73
N GLN A 186 -14.57 -9.36 -2.79
CA GLN A 186 -15.75 -9.46 -1.93
C GLN A 186 -16.53 -10.77 -2.18
N ALA A 187 -16.74 -11.13 -3.44
CA ALA A 187 -17.45 -12.37 -3.79
C ALA A 187 -16.69 -13.61 -3.27
N LEU A 188 -15.35 -13.64 -3.39
CA LEU A 188 -14.52 -14.72 -2.85
C LEU A 188 -14.56 -14.77 -1.31
N PHE A 189 -14.54 -13.61 -0.64
CA PHE A 189 -14.64 -13.55 0.82
C PHE A 189 -16.02 -14.00 1.31
N GLU A 190 -17.10 -13.57 0.70
CA GLU A 190 -18.49 -13.97 1.04
C GLU A 190 -18.72 -15.47 0.89
N ARG A 191 -18.03 -16.12 -0.05
CA ARG A 191 -18.05 -17.57 -0.23
C ARG A 191 -17.57 -18.32 1.03
N VAL A 192 -16.53 -17.77 1.70
CA VAL A 192 -16.03 -18.31 2.95
C VAL A 192 -16.97 -18.01 4.11
N VAL A 193 -17.38 -16.74 4.25
CA VAL A 193 -18.28 -16.30 5.35
C VAL A 193 -19.57 -17.12 5.36
N LYS A 194 -20.15 -17.37 4.21
CA LYS A 194 -21.40 -18.15 4.07
C LYS A 194 -21.31 -19.56 4.67
N ASN A 195 -20.10 -20.15 4.67
CA ASN A 195 -19.86 -21.50 5.15
C ASN A 195 -19.21 -21.55 6.54
N PHE A 196 -18.99 -20.40 7.17
CA PHE A 196 -18.32 -20.27 8.46
C PHE A 196 -19.31 -19.84 9.55
N SER A 197 -19.76 -20.76 10.37
CA SER A 197 -20.86 -20.56 11.33
C SER A 197 -20.66 -19.46 12.35
N ASP A 198 -19.40 -19.12 12.67
CA ASP A 198 -19.09 -18.08 13.67
C ASP A 198 -19.01 -16.66 13.05
N ALA A 199 -18.97 -16.57 11.71
CA ALA A 199 -18.89 -15.28 11.05
C ALA A 199 -20.29 -14.64 10.91
N PRO A 200 -20.46 -13.40 11.41
CA PRO A 200 -21.69 -12.67 11.19
C PRO A 200 -21.77 -12.18 9.73
N PRO A 201 -22.98 -11.96 9.20
CA PRO A 201 -23.14 -11.28 7.92
C PRO A 201 -22.55 -9.86 7.99
N TYR A 202 -22.12 -9.32 6.86
CA TYR A 202 -21.57 -7.97 6.72
C TYR A 202 -20.27 -7.72 7.51
N LEU A 203 -19.52 -8.77 7.81
CA LEU A 203 -18.22 -8.68 8.51
C LEU A 203 -17.16 -7.93 7.70
N SER A 204 -17.19 -8.07 6.37
CA SER A 204 -16.47 -7.23 5.42
C SER A 204 -17.44 -6.81 4.32
N GLN A 205 -17.41 -5.53 3.95
CA GLN A 205 -18.29 -4.94 2.94
C GLN A 205 -17.47 -4.05 2.00
N VAL A 206 -17.93 -3.92 0.75
CA VAL A 206 -17.32 -3.04 -0.27
C VAL A 206 -18.29 -1.90 -0.58
N ILE A 207 -17.76 -0.68 -0.62
CA ILE A 207 -18.42 0.52 -1.12
C ILE A 207 -17.85 0.84 -2.50
N ILE A 208 -18.66 0.73 -3.54
CA ILE A 208 -18.29 1.17 -4.88
C ILE A 208 -18.71 2.62 -5.05
N GLY A 209 -17.77 3.55 -5.01
CA GLY A 209 -18.08 4.97 -5.08
C GLY A 209 -16.86 5.86 -5.28
N GLY A 210 -17.12 7.13 -5.53
CA GLY A 210 -16.11 8.16 -5.71
C GLY A 210 -15.69 8.82 -4.38
N ARG A 211 -15.22 10.07 -4.50
CA ARG A 211 -14.75 10.87 -3.36
C ARG A 211 -15.80 11.07 -2.26
N ASP A 212 -17.07 11.27 -2.65
CA ASP A 212 -18.15 11.54 -1.69
C ASP A 212 -18.44 10.33 -0.78
N ALA A 213 -18.41 9.13 -1.33
CA ALA A 213 -18.54 7.90 -0.55
C ALA A 213 -17.33 7.72 0.42
N GLY A 214 -16.11 8.03 -0.06
CA GLY A 214 -14.93 8.05 0.79
C GLY A 214 -15.01 9.07 1.91
N ALA A 215 -15.49 10.28 1.62
CA ALA A 215 -15.70 11.32 2.62
C ALA A 215 -16.73 10.92 3.66
N ALA A 216 -17.87 10.33 3.25
CA ALA A 216 -18.89 9.83 4.17
C ALA A 216 -18.31 8.75 5.12
N LEU A 217 -17.51 7.83 4.61
CA LEU A 217 -16.84 6.81 5.44
C LEU A 217 -15.86 7.44 6.45
N VAL A 218 -15.08 8.45 6.03
CA VAL A 218 -14.10 9.15 6.88
C VAL A 218 -14.80 9.99 7.96
N ASP A 219 -15.90 10.61 7.63
CA ASP A 219 -16.62 11.52 8.52
C ASP A 219 -17.52 10.77 9.54
N ASP A 220 -17.84 9.49 9.33
CA ASP A 220 -18.71 8.72 10.21
C ASP A 220 -18.03 8.42 11.57
N PRO A 221 -18.61 8.90 12.71
CA PRO A 221 -17.97 8.76 14.02
C PRO A 221 -17.90 7.32 14.54
N ARG A 222 -18.65 6.38 13.95
CA ARG A 222 -18.66 4.95 14.33
C ARG A 222 -17.47 4.20 13.75
N VAL A 223 -16.79 4.76 12.75
CA VAL A 223 -15.59 4.15 12.15
C VAL A 223 -14.36 4.48 13.01
N ALA A 224 -13.90 3.51 13.76
CA ALA A 224 -12.85 3.69 14.78
C ALA A 224 -11.43 3.88 14.20
N LEU A 225 -11.18 3.34 13.01
CA LEU A 225 -9.90 3.43 12.30
C LEU A 225 -10.16 3.66 10.82
N ILE A 226 -9.45 4.62 10.23
CA ILE A 226 -9.33 4.77 8.78
C ILE A 226 -7.92 4.39 8.37
N SER A 227 -7.78 3.33 7.56
CA SER A 227 -6.56 3.02 6.83
C SER A 227 -6.72 3.49 5.39
N ALA A 228 -5.94 4.50 4.98
CA ALA A 228 -6.09 5.12 3.68
C ALA A 228 -4.76 5.15 2.92
N THR A 229 -4.76 4.48 1.77
CA THR A 229 -3.65 4.45 0.81
C THR A 229 -4.02 5.27 -0.42
N GLY A 230 -3.18 6.25 -0.77
CA GLY A 230 -3.42 7.12 -1.92
C GLY A 230 -2.45 8.29 -2.03
N SER A 231 -2.90 9.40 -2.61
CA SER A 231 -2.06 10.57 -2.79
C SER A 231 -1.89 11.39 -1.49
N THR A 232 -0.78 12.11 -1.36
CA THR A 232 -0.56 13.11 -0.28
C THR A 232 -1.71 14.11 -0.20
N ARG A 233 -2.29 14.52 -1.35
CA ARG A 233 -3.48 15.39 -1.39
C ARG A 233 -4.67 14.76 -0.66
N MET A 234 -4.94 13.46 -0.89
CA MET A 234 -6.01 12.75 -0.17
C MET A 234 -5.70 12.69 1.33
N GLY A 235 -4.46 12.39 1.71
CA GLY A 235 -4.04 12.34 3.11
C GLY A 235 -4.27 13.66 3.84
N ARG A 236 -3.99 14.79 3.21
CA ARG A 236 -4.24 16.13 3.74
C ARG A 236 -5.73 16.44 3.97
N GLU A 237 -6.62 15.75 3.26
CA GLU A 237 -8.08 15.84 3.48
C GLU A 237 -8.56 14.88 4.56
N VAL A 238 -8.03 13.66 4.59
CA VAL A 238 -8.46 12.60 5.51
C VAL A 238 -7.93 12.80 6.92
N ALA A 239 -6.64 13.09 7.07
CA ALA A 239 -5.99 13.16 8.38
C ALA A 239 -6.66 14.16 9.37
N PRO A 240 -6.95 15.42 8.99
CA PRO A 240 -7.57 16.36 9.91
C PRO A 240 -8.99 15.93 10.34
N LYS A 241 -9.75 15.32 9.44
CA LYS A 241 -11.13 14.87 9.72
C LYS A 241 -11.13 13.72 10.73
N VAL A 242 -10.23 12.72 10.52
CA VAL A 242 -10.08 11.61 11.47
C VAL A 242 -9.60 12.10 12.83
N ALA A 243 -8.61 13.00 12.85
CA ALA A 243 -8.10 13.60 14.10
C ALA A 243 -9.14 14.41 14.83
N ALA A 244 -9.98 15.19 14.13
CA ALA A 244 -11.03 16.03 14.73
C ALA A 244 -12.07 15.22 15.54
N ARG A 245 -12.28 13.95 15.20
CA ARG A 245 -13.19 13.05 15.94
C ARG A 245 -12.45 12.03 16.83
N PHE A 246 -11.14 12.23 17.07
CA PHE A 246 -10.28 11.39 17.91
C PHE A 246 -10.22 9.91 17.48
N ALA A 247 -10.53 9.60 16.24
CA ALA A 247 -10.35 8.28 15.67
C ALA A 247 -8.88 8.06 15.25
N ARG A 248 -8.53 6.82 14.92
CA ARG A 248 -7.19 6.47 14.48
C ARG A 248 -7.08 6.50 12.96
N SER A 249 -5.88 6.77 12.47
CA SER A 249 -5.55 6.64 11.05
C SER A 249 -4.26 5.85 10.84
N ILE A 250 -4.23 5.09 9.74
CA ILE A 250 -3.04 4.59 9.08
C ILE A 250 -3.06 5.24 7.70
N LEU A 251 -2.00 5.97 7.37
CA LEU A 251 -1.92 6.71 6.12
C LEU A 251 -0.69 6.26 5.36
N GLU A 252 -0.91 5.71 4.18
CA GLU A 252 0.12 5.28 3.24
C GLU A 252 -0.03 6.09 1.95
N LEU A 253 0.76 7.14 1.85
CA LEU A 253 0.62 8.16 0.81
C LEU A 253 1.76 8.05 -0.21
N GLY A 254 2.06 9.16 -0.89
CA GLY A 254 3.11 9.21 -1.90
C GLY A 254 4.51 8.94 -1.36
N GLY A 255 5.41 8.56 -2.26
CA GLY A 255 6.82 8.36 -2.01
C GLY A 255 7.69 8.98 -3.10
N ASN A 256 8.85 9.49 -2.72
CA ASN A 256 9.85 9.99 -3.67
C ASN A 256 11.21 9.33 -3.41
N ASN A 257 11.21 8.02 -3.63
CA ASN A 257 12.22 7.11 -3.13
C ASN A 257 13.55 7.28 -3.84
N ALA A 258 14.65 7.23 -3.07
CA ALA A 258 15.99 7.35 -3.58
C ALA A 258 16.78 6.05 -3.46
N MET A 259 17.76 5.91 -4.36
CA MET A 259 18.86 4.98 -4.24
C MET A 259 20.16 5.77 -4.22
N ILE A 260 20.94 5.62 -3.17
CA ILE A 260 22.33 6.09 -3.12
C ILE A 260 23.20 5.02 -3.76
N LEU A 261 23.98 5.39 -4.77
CA LEU A 261 24.94 4.51 -5.43
C LEU A 261 26.35 4.94 -5.03
N GLY A 262 26.97 4.18 -4.11
CA GLY A 262 28.29 4.44 -3.61
C GLY A 262 29.40 4.10 -4.61
N PRO A 263 30.65 4.61 -4.40
CA PRO A 263 31.78 4.34 -5.30
C PRO A 263 32.19 2.85 -5.32
N SER A 264 31.84 2.10 -4.29
CA SER A 264 32.12 0.66 -4.16
C SER A 264 30.99 -0.25 -4.60
N ALA A 265 29.88 0.31 -5.16
CA ALA A 265 28.70 -0.45 -5.52
C ALA A 265 28.97 -1.48 -6.63
N ASP A 266 28.35 -2.65 -6.50
CA ASP A 266 28.25 -3.61 -7.61
C ASP A 266 27.28 -3.06 -8.67
N LEU A 267 27.82 -2.55 -9.76
CA LEU A 267 27.04 -1.92 -10.82
C LEU A 267 26.16 -2.93 -11.61
N ASP A 268 26.57 -4.19 -11.72
CA ASP A 268 25.76 -5.22 -12.41
C ASP A 268 24.51 -5.55 -11.58
N MET A 269 24.64 -5.62 -10.28
CA MET A 269 23.52 -5.78 -9.35
C MET A 269 22.65 -4.51 -9.36
N ALA A 270 23.26 -3.34 -9.27
CA ALA A 270 22.56 -2.04 -9.22
C ALA A 270 21.71 -1.82 -10.48
N VAL A 271 22.21 -2.07 -11.68
CA VAL A 271 21.42 -1.93 -12.94
C VAL A 271 20.13 -2.74 -12.88
N ARG A 272 20.19 -3.98 -12.42
CA ARG A 272 19.00 -4.85 -12.30
C ARG A 272 18.01 -4.33 -11.28
N ALA A 273 18.49 -3.90 -10.12
CA ALA A 273 17.66 -3.34 -9.04
C ALA A 273 17.01 -2.02 -9.47
N ILE A 274 17.77 -1.12 -10.13
CA ILE A 274 17.26 0.15 -10.65
C ILE A 274 16.20 -0.11 -11.71
N LEU A 275 16.47 -0.98 -12.68
CA LEU A 275 15.51 -1.29 -13.74
C LEU A 275 14.18 -1.78 -13.15
N PHE A 276 14.23 -2.78 -12.27
CA PHE A 276 13.02 -3.31 -11.61
C PHE A 276 12.28 -2.23 -10.82
N SER A 277 13.01 -1.45 -10.00
CA SER A 277 12.39 -0.50 -9.08
C SER A 277 11.85 0.76 -9.75
N ALA A 278 12.47 1.19 -10.87
CA ALA A 278 12.08 2.42 -11.56
C ALA A 278 11.00 2.20 -12.62
N VAL A 279 10.95 1.01 -13.26
CA VAL A 279 10.02 0.77 -14.38
C VAL A 279 8.89 -0.21 -14.07
N GLY A 280 8.99 -0.98 -12.99
CA GLY A 280 7.93 -1.88 -12.55
C GLY A 280 6.59 -1.16 -12.40
N THR A 281 5.50 -1.79 -12.84
CA THR A 281 4.15 -1.21 -12.87
C THR A 281 4.10 0.16 -13.60
N ALA A 282 4.93 0.36 -14.62
CA ALA A 282 5.10 1.63 -15.31
C ALA A 282 5.40 2.82 -14.36
N GLY A 283 6.22 2.59 -13.31
CA GLY A 283 6.54 3.61 -12.30
C GLY A 283 5.40 3.99 -11.36
N GLN A 284 4.30 3.23 -11.34
CA GLN A 284 3.09 3.53 -10.58
C GLN A 284 3.03 2.79 -9.25
N ARG A 285 4.15 2.77 -8.50
CA ARG A 285 4.20 2.30 -7.11
C ARG A 285 4.59 3.43 -6.18
N CYS A 286 4.04 3.44 -4.98
CA CYS A 286 4.49 4.37 -3.94
C CYS A 286 5.98 4.18 -3.61
N THR A 287 6.52 2.97 -3.76
CA THR A 287 7.93 2.61 -3.57
C THR A 287 8.77 2.68 -4.84
N THR A 288 8.26 3.18 -5.98
CA THR A 288 9.05 3.34 -7.22
C THR A 288 10.31 4.14 -6.96
N LEU A 289 11.45 3.65 -7.47
CA LEU A 289 12.70 4.40 -7.46
C LEU A 289 12.57 5.61 -8.41
N ARG A 290 12.62 6.81 -7.86
CA ARG A 290 12.47 8.05 -8.61
C ARG A 290 13.77 8.86 -8.68
N ARG A 291 14.66 8.71 -7.68
CA ARG A 291 15.89 9.47 -7.58
C ARG A 291 17.08 8.52 -7.43
N LEU A 292 18.01 8.55 -8.39
CA LEU A 292 19.31 7.90 -8.31
C LEU A 292 20.36 8.96 -7.92
N ILE A 293 20.87 8.87 -6.70
CA ILE A 293 21.90 9.75 -6.14
C ILE A 293 23.22 8.98 -6.31
N ALA A 294 23.94 9.24 -7.41
CA ALA A 294 25.11 8.47 -7.79
C ALA A 294 26.41 9.21 -7.48
N HIS A 295 27.38 8.50 -6.86
CA HIS A 295 28.72 9.05 -6.69
C HIS A 295 29.33 9.39 -8.07
N GLU A 296 29.99 10.55 -8.18
CA GLU A 296 30.49 11.06 -9.47
C GLU A 296 31.46 10.06 -10.16
N SER A 297 32.20 9.24 -9.41
CA SER A 297 33.11 8.24 -9.99
C SER A 297 32.42 7.10 -10.76
N VAL A 298 31.13 6.83 -10.52
CA VAL A 298 30.35 5.73 -11.12
C VAL A 298 29.15 6.23 -11.93
N LYS A 299 28.82 7.51 -11.85
CA LYS A 299 27.62 8.11 -12.43
C LYS A 299 27.54 7.96 -13.96
N GLU A 300 28.61 8.29 -14.67
CA GLU A 300 28.62 8.21 -16.14
C GLU A 300 28.44 6.74 -16.61
N GLU A 301 29.14 5.82 -15.96
CA GLU A 301 29.05 4.40 -16.28
C GLU A 301 27.66 3.85 -16.03
N ILE A 302 27.06 4.12 -14.85
CA ILE A 302 25.73 3.60 -14.54
C ILE A 302 24.67 4.19 -15.47
N VAL A 303 24.71 5.47 -15.80
CA VAL A 303 23.78 6.12 -16.74
C VAL A 303 23.86 5.50 -18.11
N THR A 304 25.09 5.23 -18.62
CA THR A 304 25.30 4.57 -19.90
C THR A 304 24.69 3.16 -19.92
N ARG A 305 24.94 2.38 -18.87
CA ARG A 305 24.38 1.03 -18.73
C ARG A 305 22.86 1.05 -18.63
N LEU A 306 22.29 2.00 -17.88
CA LEU A 306 20.84 2.15 -17.74
C LEU A 306 20.17 2.55 -19.07
N LYS A 307 20.74 3.49 -19.82
CA LYS A 307 20.21 3.85 -21.16
C LYS A 307 20.19 2.65 -22.10
N ALA A 308 21.23 1.83 -22.06
CA ALA A 308 21.30 0.57 -22.84
C ALA A 308 20.26 -0.45 -22.38
N ALA A 309 19.99 -0.55 -21.08
CA ALA A 309 18.97 -1.45 -20.53
C ALA A 309 17.56 -0.96 -20.87
N TYR A 310 17.27 0.33 -20.69
CA TYR A 310 15.98 0.96 -20.98
C TYR A 310 15.58 0.81 -22.46
N SER A 311 16.55 0.90 -23.39
CA SER A 311 16.29 0.71 -24.81
C SER A 311 15.84 -0.70 -25.19
N LYS A 312 16.05 -1.68 -24.29
CA LYS A 312 15.67 -3.10 -24.51
C LYS A 312 14.39 -3.51 -23.79
N VAL A 313 13.80 -2.60 -23.00
CA VAL A 313 12.58 -2.89 -22.26
C VAL A 313 11.41 -3.11 -23.22
N ARG A 314 10.76 -4.24 -23.10
CA ARG A 314 9.58 -4.57 -23.90
C ARG A 314 8.35 -3.90 -23.31
N ILE A 315 7.75 -3.02 -24.10
CA ILE A 315 6.55 -2.27 -23.74
C ILE A 315 5.39 -2.79 -24.58
N GLY A 316 4.26 -3.11 -23.97
CA GLY A 316 3.13 -3.63 -24.71
C GLY A 316 2.04 -4.25 -23.85
N HIS A 317 1.15 -4.99 -24.50
CA HIS A 317 0.02 -5.62 -23.83
C HIS A 317 0.48 -6.46 -22.63
N PRO A 318 -0.01 -6.19 -21.42
CA PRO A 318 0.48 -6.79 -20.17
C PRO A 318 0.42 -8.33 -20.12
N LEU A 319 -0.55 -8.91 -20.80
CA LEU A 319 -0.77 -10.37 -20.84
C LEU A 319 0.05 -11.07 -21.94
N GLU A 320 0.85 -10.33 -22.75
CA GLU A 320 1.66 -10.88 -23.86
C GLU A 320 3.15 -11.00 -23.53
N GLY A 321 3.52 -11.10 -22.24
CA GLY A 321 4.90 -11.29 -21.81
C GLY A 321 5.78 -10.04 -21.92
N ASN A 322 5.20 -8.87 -22.00
CA ASN A 322 5.90 -7.58 -21.94
C ASN A 322 6.31 -7.26 -20.50
N LEU A 323 7.27 -6.34 -20.32
CA LEU A 323 7.77 -5.93 -19.01
C LEU A 323 7.08 -4.69 -18.46
N ILE A 324 6.55 -3.83 -19.34
CA ILE A 324 5.84 -2.61 -18.95
C ILE A 324 4.51 -2.58 -19.68
N GLY A 325 3.43 -2.43 -18.89
CA GLY A 325 2.09 -2.13 -19.33
C GLY A 325 1.87 -0.61 -19.49
N PRO A 326 0.61 -0.18 -19.70
CA PRO A 326 0.27 1.22 -19.82
C PRO A 326 0.25 1.96 -18.47
N LEU A 327 0.28 3.28 -18.51
CA LEU A 327 -0.22 4.13 -17.42
C LEU A 327 -1.74 3.94 -17.27
N ILE A 328 -2.23 4.16 -16.07
CA ILE A 328 -3.65 3.88 -15.73
C ILE A 328 -4.63 4.71 -16.58
N ASP A 329 -4.28 5.94 -16.91
CA ASP A 329 -5.14 6.85 -17.69
C ASP A 329 -4.36 8.02 -18.31
N LYS A 330 -5.10 8.88 -19.02
CA LYS A 330 -4.58 10.11 -19.64
C LYS A 330 -3.96 11.07 -18.62
N HIS A 331 -4.54 11.19 -17.44
CA HIS A 331 -4.03 12.10 -16.43
C HIS A 331 -2.62 11.69 -15.95
N GLY A 332 -2.39 10.40 -15.76
CA GLY A 332 -1.04 9.89 -15.46
C GLY A 332 -0.04 10.17 -16.56
N PHE A 333 -0.48 10.06 -17.83
CA PHE A 333 0.36 10.41 -18.99
C PHE A 333 0.66 11.93 -19.06
N ASP A 334 -0.35 12.78 -18.93
CA ASP A 334 -0.18 14.23 -18.97
C ASP A 334 0.78 14.68 -17.85
N ASN A 335 0.59 14.22 -16.62
CA ASN A 335 1.49 14.54 -15.51
C ASN A 335 2.95 14.11 -15.79
N MET A 336 3.15 12.97 -16.47
CA MET A 336 4.48 12.55 -16.88
C MET A 336 5.12 13.51 -17.88
N GLN A 337 4.35 13.95 -18.89
CA GLN A 337 4.86 14.89 -19.90
C GLN A 337 5.17 16.26 -19.28
N ASP A 338 4.29 16.78 -18.44
CA ASP A 338 4.49 18.06 -17.73
C ASP A 338 5.77 18.02 -16.87
N ALA A 339 6.01 16.91 -16.15
CA ALA A 339 7.21 16.74 -15.34
C ALA A 339 8.48 16.66 -16.19
N LEU A 340 8.44 16.01 -17.37
CA LEU A 340 9.58 15.96 -18.28
C LEU A 340 9.88 17.34 -18.92
N GLU A 341 8.85 18.11 -19.26
CA GLU A 341 8.99 19.48 -19.78
C GLU A 341 9.59 20.40 -18.71
N GLN A 342 9.09 20.32 -17.47
CA GLN A 342 9.64 21.05 -16.34
C GLN A 342 11.12 20.68 -16.10
N ALA A 343 11.45 19.39 -16.09
CA ALA A 343 12.83 18.94 -15.92
C ALA A 343 13.78 19.49 -17.00
N LEU A 344 13.32 19.53 -18.27
CA LEU A 344 14.06 20.17 -19.35
C LEU A 344 14.29 21.67 -19.10
N SER A 345 13.27 22.39 -18.62
CA SER A 345 13.36 23.81 -18.30
C SER A 345 14.31 24.11 -17.13
N GLU A 346 14.46 23.14 -16.21
CA GLU A 346 15.39 23.18 -15.07
C GLU A 346 16.80 22.65 -15.42
N GLY A 347 17.12 22.47 -16.70
CA GLY A 347 18.45 22.07 -17.20
C GLY A 347 18.69 20.57 -17.28
N GLY A 348 17.66 19.76 -17.11
CA GLY A 348 17.72 18.30 -17.22
C GLY A 348 17.98 17.82 -18.65
N LYS A 349 18.63 16.66 -18.78
CA LYS A 349 18.82 15.95 -20.05
C LYS A 349 17.96 14.69 -20.05
N VAL A 350 16.89 14.70 -20.87
CA VAL A 350 15.90 13.63 -20.94
C VAL A 350 16.28 12.57 -21.97
N PHE A 351 16.23 11.30 -21.56
CA PHE A 351 16.29 10.12 -22.42
C PHE A 351 15.01 9.30 -22.25
N GLY A 352 14.30 8.96 -23.33
CA GLY A 352 13.03 8.22 -23.28
C GLY A 352 11.83 9.11 -23.04
N GLY A 353 10.81 8.64 -22.30
CA GLY A 353 9.63 9.38 -21.89
C GLY A 353 8.56 9.61 -22.96
N LYS A 354 8.66 8.95 -24.13
CA LYS A 354 7.74 9.18 -25.26
C LYS A 354 6.57 8.21 -25.22
N ARG A 355 5.40 8.66 -25.69
CA ARG A 355 4.26 7.78 -25.95
C ARG A 355 4.63 6.70 -26.96
N GLN A 356 4.15 5.50 -26.70
CA GLN A 356 4.39 4.30 -27.49
C GLN A 356 3.05 3.68 -27.91
N LEU A 357 3.05 2.91 -29.01
CA LEU A 357 1.90 2.10 -29.46
C LEU A 357 0.59 2.90 -29.66
N GLU A 358 0.67 4.20 -29.91
CA GLU A 358 -0.52 5.06 -30.10
C GLU A 358 -1.37 4.60 -31.29
N ASP A 359 -0.73 4.19 -32.39
CA ASP A 359 -1.43 3.67 -33.58
C ASP A 359 -2.20 2.37 -33.29
N LYS A 360 -1.66 1.51 -32.41
CA LYS A 360 -2.27 0.22 -32.04
C LYS A 360 -3.33 0.39 -30.94
N PHE A 361 -3.07 1.28 -29.97
CA PHE A 361 -3.90 1.51 -28.80
C PHE A 361 -4.13 3.01 -28.57
N PRO A 362 -4.95 3.65 -29.39
CA PRO A 362 -5.13 5.12 -29.33
C PRO A 362 -5.71 5.62 -28.00
N ASN A 363 -6.47 4.78 -27.29
CA ASN A 363 -7.11 5.11 -26.02
C ASN A 363 -6.34 4.60 -24.79
N ALA A 364 -5.11 4.10 -24.98
CA ALA A 364 -4.23 3.63 -23.92
C ALA A 364 -2.93 4.45 -23.90
N TYR A 365 -2.28 4.51 -22.76
CA TYR A 365 -1.13 5.42 -22.54
C TYR A 365 0.13 4.61 -22.22
N TYR A 366 0.65 3.91 -23.23
CA TYR A 366 1.94 3.27 -23.16
C TYR A 366 3.05 4.30 -23.31
N VAL A 367 4.09 4.23 -22.47
CA VAL A 367 5.21 5.16 -22.51
C VAL A 367 6.54 4.41 -22.40
N SER A 368 7.57 4.92 -23.10
CA SER A 368 8.93 4.49 -22.79
C SER A 368 9.36 5.10 -21.45
N PRO A 369 10.03 4.33 -20.57
CA PRO A 369 10.54 4.89 -19.34
C PRO A 369 11.60 5.96 -19.63
N ALA A 370 11.70 6.94 -18.71
CA ALA A 370 12.60 8.08 -18.85
C ALA A 370 13.75 8.03 -17.85
N ILE A 371 14.94 8.41 -18.28
CA ILE A 371 16.07 8.78 -17.43
C ILE A 371 16.32 10.26 -17.64
N VAL A 372 16.40 11.03 -16.56
CA VAL A 372 16.63 12.47 -16.59
C VAL A 372 17.88 12.80 -15.77
N GLU A 373 18.95 13.17 -16.46
CA GLU A 373 20.16 13.65 -15.80
C GLU A 373 19.97 15.10 -15.40
N MET A 374 19.93 15.37 -14.08
CA MET A 374 19.71 16.71 -13.54
C MET A 374 21.02 17.31 -13.02
N PRO A 375 21.21 18.64 -13.15
CA PRO A 375 22.38 19.31 -12.57
C PRO A 375 22.35 19.31 -11.05
N GLU A 376 21.16 19.36 -10.46
CA GLU A 376 20.91 19.34 -9.01
C GLU A 376 19.55 18.77 -8.67
N GLN A 377 19.27 18.55 -7.39
CA GLN A 377 17.95 18.14 -6.91
C GLN A 377 17.02 19.36 -6.81
N SER A 378 16.33 19.64 -7.88
CA SER A 378 15.40 20.77 -8.04
C SER A 378 13.96 20.40 -7.64
N ASP A 379 13.02 21.34 -7.78
CA ASP A 379 11.62 21.18 -7.37
C ASP A 379 10.93 20.02 -8.09
N VAL A 380 11.17 19.84 -9.40
CA VAL A 380 10.59 18.71 -10.15
C VAL A 380 11.12 17.37 -9.65
N VAL A 381 12.39 17.30 -9.25
CA VAL A 381 12.99 16.08 -8.66
C VAL A 381 12.41 15.77 -7.29
N CYS A 382 12.07 16.81 -6.51
CA CYS A 382 11.46 16.66 -5.19
C CYS A 382 9.95 16.40 -5.22
N THR A 383 9.32 16.49 -6.40
CA THR A 383 7.88 16.26 -6.58
C THR A 383 7.63 14.83 -7.07
N GLU A 384 6.71 14.11 -6.45
CA GLU A 384 6.32 12.77 -6.90
C GLU A 384 5.55 12.85 -8.23
N THR A 385 6.12 12.24 -9.28
CA THR A 385 5.41 11.96 -10.53
C THR A 385 5.16 10.47 -10.64
N PHE A 386 3.89 10.06 -10.64
CA PHE A 386 3.47 8.66 -10.58
C PHE A 386 3.56 7.98 -11.96
N ALA A 387 4.78 7.98 -12.52
CA ALA A 387 5.12 7.52 -13.86
C ALA A 387 6.59 7.05 -13.89
N PRO A 388 7.05 6.35 -14.94
CA PRO A 388 8.39 5.76 -14.99
C PRO A 388 9.45 6.82 -15.37
N ILE A 389 9.73 7.76 -14.45
CA ILE A 389 10.80 8.75 -14.57
C ILE A 389 11.84 8.47 -13.48
N LEU A 390 13.09 8.30 -13.87
CA LEU A 390 14.24 8.20 -12.99
C LEU A 390 15.11 9.46 -13.13
N TYR A 391 15.14 10.29 -12.11
CA TYR A 391 16.05 11.42 -12.01
C TYR A 391 17.40 10.96 -11.50
N VAL A 392 18.47 11.43 -12.12
CA VAL A 392 19.86 11.13 -11.73
C VAL A 392 20.56 12.40 -11.32
N VAL A 393 21.05 12.44 -10.09
CA VAL A 393 21.87 13.53 -9.54
C VAL A 393 23.21 12.97 -9.06
N GLY A 394 24.27 13.79 -9.13
CA GLY A 394 25.60 13.42 -8.64
C GLY A 394 25.86 13.82 -7.20
N TYR A 395 26.81 13.16 -6.55
CA TYR A 395 27.36 13.59 -5.26
C TYR A 395 28.84 13.20 -5.17
N THR A 396 29.59 13.86 -4.26
CA THR A 396 31.00 13.55 -3.99
C THR A 396 31.26 13.14 -2.55
N ASP A 397 30.49 13.64 -1.61
CA ASP A 397 30.59 13.33 -0.19
C ASP A 397 29.37 12.56 0.30
N PHE A 398 29.58 11.51 1.10
CA PHE A 398 28.49 10.65 1.57
C PHE A 398 27.47 11.38 2.44
N THR A 399 27.91 12.40 3.21
CA THR A 399 27.00 13.24 4.01
C THR A 399 26.05 14.04 3.11
N GLU A 400 26.53 14.49 1.94
CA GLU A 400 25.71 15.12 0.92
C GLU A 400 24.69 14.14 0.35
N ALA A 401 25.09 12.91 0.06
CA ALA A 401 24.17 11.88 -0.43
C ALA A 401 23.03 11.62 0.56
N LEU A 402 23.32 11.51 1.85
CA LEU A 402 22.31 11.38 2.90
C LEU A 402 21.41 12.61 2.98
N ARG A 403 21.97 13.81 2.87
CA ARG A 403 21.20 15.05 2.85
C ARG A 403 20.24 15.10 1.65
N LEU A 404 20.69 14.74 0.46
CA LEU A 404 19.86 14.67 -0.75
C LEU A 404 18.76 13.59 -0.62
N ASN A 405 19.09 12.44 -0.05
CA ASN A 405 18.09 11.38 0.23
C ASN A 405 16.95 11.92 1.07
N ASN A 406 17.25 12.61 2.16
CA ASN A 406 16.29 13.06 3.16
C ASN A 406 15.59 14.40 2.79
N ALA A 407 16.12 15.17 1.82
CA ALA A 407 15.64 16.49 1.45
C ALA A 407 14.42 16.45 0.52
N VAL A 408 13.45 15.60 0.82
CA VAL A 408 12.13 15.53 0.16
C VAL A 408 11.04 15.46 1.22
N PRO A 409 9.80 15.88 0.89
CA PRO A 409 8.70 15.83 1.85
C PRO A 409 8.30 14.42 2.28
N GLN A 410 8.52 13.41 1.44
CA GLN A 410 8.14 12.03 1.68
C GLN A 410 9.26 11.26 2.41
N GLY A 411 8.89 10.16 3.07
CA GLY A 411 9.81 9.27 3.77
C GLY A 411 9.32 7.81 3.76
N LEU A 412 8.92 7.28 2.58
CA LEU A 412 8.44 5.92 2.48
C LEU A 412 9.58 4.91 2.45
N SER A 413 10.42 4.99 1.42
CA SER A 413 11.44 4.00 1.16
C SER A 413 12.70 4.62 0.55
N SER A 414 13.86 4.07 0.88
CA SER A 414 15.13 4.38 0.22
C SER A 414 16.08 3.18 0.29
N CYS A 415 17.14 3.22 -0.49
CA CYS A 415 18.18 2.19 -0.42
C CYS A 415 19.57 2.74 -0.74
N ILE A 416 20.58 1.97 -0.38
CA ILE A 416 21.97 2.21 -0.74
C ILE A 416 22.57 0.97 -1.40
N PHE A 417 23.39 1.18 -2.42
CA PHE A 417 24.25 0.15 -3.00
C PHE A 417 25.72 0.50 -2.68
N THR A 418 26.34 -0.33 -1.88
CA THR A 418 27.72 -0.17 -1.41
C THR A 418 28.27 -1.51 -0.92
N THR A 419 29.59 -1.68 -0.98
CA THR A 419 30.31 -2.75 -0.28
C THR A 419 31.06 -2.23 0.96
N ASP A 420 30.99 -0.92 1.25
CA ASP A 420 31.53 -0.34 2.48
C ASP A 420 30.53 -0.51 3.62
N VAL A 421 30.90 -1.31 4.62
CA VAL A 421 30.08 -1.57 5.80
C VAL A 421 29.77 -0.31 6.61
N ARG A 422 30.66 0.70 6.60
CA ARG A 422 30.45 1.95 7.33
C ARG A 422 29.38 2.81 6.67
N GLU A 423 29.40 2.91 5.34
CA GLU A 423 28.31 3.58 4.61
C GLU A 423 26.97 2.89 4.85
N ALA A 424 26.93 1.55 4.79
CA ALA A 424 25.73 0.76 5.02
C ALA A 424 25.17 0.95 6.44
N GLU A 425 26.02 0.86 7.46
CA GLU A 425 25.59 1.04 8.86
C GLU A 425 25.17 2.49 9.14
N GLN A 426 25.90 3.48 8.60
CA GLN A 426 25.52 4.89 8.74
C GLN A 426 24.18 5.19 8.05
N PHE A 427 23.95 4.62 6.86
CA PHE A 427 22.69 4.77 6.15
C PHE A 427 21.47 4.25 6.94
N MET A 428 21.63 3.13 7.65
CA MET A 428 20.57 2.53 8.48
C MET A 428 20.48 3.13 9.90
N SER A 429 21.41 3.99 10.29
CA SER A 429 21.44 4.58 11.63
C SER A 429 20.48 5.75 11.78
N ALA A 430 20.36 6.28 13.00
CA ALA A 430 19.53 7.45 13.32
C ALA A 430 19.92 8.75 12.58
N VAL A 431 21.13 8.81 12.03
CA VAL A 431 21.63 9.94 11.22
C VAL A 431 21.62 9.63 9.71
N GLY A 432 21.12 8.47 9.34
CA GLY A 432 21.03 7.99 7.96
C GLY A 432 19.71 8.33 7.28
N SER A 433 19.10 7.33 6.64
CA SER A 433 17.80 7.48 5.97
C SER A 433 16.68 7.76 6.97
N ASP A 434 15.84 8.73 6.67
CA ASP A 434 14.64 9.08 7.44
C ASP A 434 13.35 8.38 6.94
N CYS A 435 13.50 7.35 6.11
CA CYS A 435 12.40 6.57 5.56
C CYS A 435 11.96 5.44 6.50
N GLY A 436 10.70 5.01 6.36
CA GLY A 436 10.19 3.84 7.06
C GLY A 436 10.81 2.53 6.58
N ILE A 437 11.32 2.48 5.33
CA ILE A 437 12.04 1.35 4.75
C ILE A 437 13.41 1.83 4.26
N ALA A 438 14.49 1.22 4.77
CA ALA A 438 15.86 1.52 4.41
C ALA A 438 16.62 0.23 4.08
N ASN A 439 16.92 0.01 2.81
CA ASN A 439 17.49 -1.24 2.31
C ASN A 439 18.97 -1.08 1.91
N VAL A 440 19.74 -2.16 2.00
CA VAL A 440 21.15 -2.21 1.55
C VAL A 440 21.28 -3.28 0.47
N ASN A 441 21.84 -2.92 -0.69
CA ASN A 441 22.08 -3.80 -1.84
C ASN A 441 20.82 -4.51 -2.37
N ILE A 442 19.65 -3.91 -2.14
CA ILE A 442 18.35 -4.26 -2.74
C ILE A 442 17.61 -2.96 -3.02
N GLY A 443 16.70 -2.94 -4.01
CA GLY A 443 15.95 -1.74 -4.38
C GLY A 443 14.95 -1.28 -3.32
N PRO A 444 14.41 -0.05 -3.43
CA PRO A 444 13.46 0.49 -2.48
C PRO A 444 12.06 -0.16 -2.58
N SER A 445 11.77 -0.89 -3.67
CA SER A 445 10.45 -1.50 -3.96
C SER A 445 10.26 -2.88 -3.35
N GLY A 446 11.15 -3.36 -2.50
CA GLY A 446 11.06 -4.67 -1.85
C GLY A 446 10.39 -4.57 -0.50
N ALA A 447 9.09 -4.85 -0.42
CA ALA A 447 8.39 -5.08 0.84
C ALA A 447 8.12 -6.58 1.01
N GLU A 448 8.34 -7.10 2.21
CA GLU A 448 8.04 -8.49 2.58
C GLU A 448 6.96 -8.53 3.65
N ILE A 449 6.06 -9.49 3.56
CA ILE A 449 4.89 -9.60 4.44
C ILE A 449 5.27 -9.68 5.94
N GLY A 450 6.42 -10.24 6.27
CA GLY A 450 6.88 -10.33 7.67
C GLY A 450 7.27 -8.99 8.30
N GLY A 451 7.57 -7.96 7.51
CA GLY A 451 7.93 -6.62 7.95
C GLY A 451 6.72 -5.70 8.08
N ALA A 452 6.80 -4.71 8.97
CA ALA A 452 5.83 -3.63 9.01
C ALA A 452 6.08 -2.69 7.83
N PHE A 453 5.06 -2.42 7.02
CA PHE A 453 5.12 -1.52 5.88
C PHE A 453 4.58 -0.15 6.27
N GLY A 454 5.27 0.91 5.87
CA GLY A 454 4.82 2.29 6.04
C GLY A 454 5.95 3.29 6.04
N GLY A 455 5.59 4.56 5.94
CA GLY A 455 6.52 5.68 5.83
C GLY A 455 6.40 6.72 6.92
N GLU A 456 7.20 7.74 6.78
CA GLU A 456 7.31 8.90 7.66
C GLU A 456 7.03 10.20 6.87
N LYS A 457 6.98 11.33 7.55
CA LYS A 457 6.78 12.67 6.97
C LYS A 457 5.46 12.74 6.15
N GLU A 458 5.49 13.29 4.92
CA GLU A 458 4.29 13.41 4.08
C GLU A 458 3.82 12.08 3.46
N THR A 459 4.55 10.99 3.65
CA THR A 459 4.03 9.64 3.35
C THR A 459 2.93 9.24 4.34
N GLY A 460 2.86 9.88 5.50
CA GLY A 460 1.82 9.65 6.48
C GLY A 460 2.35 9.01 7.74
N GLY A 461 1.71 7.93 8.21
CA GLY A 461 2.11 7.25 9.45
C GLY A 461 1.19 6.11 9.82
N GLY A 462 1.61 5.36 10.80
CA GLY A 462 1.10 4.04 11.09
C GLY A 462 1.90 2.97 10.35
N ARG A 463 1.45 1.73 10.44
CA ARG A 463 2.08 0.61 9.71
C ARG A 463 1.00 -0.38 9.27
N GLU A 464 1.26 -0.99 8.13
CA GLU A 464 0.45 -2.06 7.54
C GLU A 464 1.26 -3.37 7.48
N SER A 465 0.64 -4.45 6.99
CA SER A 465 1.27 -5.74 6.72
C SER A 465 1.77 -6.44 8.00
N GLY A 466 3.06 -6.76 8.11
CA GLY A 466 3.60 -7.66 9.12
C GLY A 466 4.03 -7.05 10.44
N SER A 467 4.92 -7.78 11.13
CA SER A 467 5.51 -7.40 12.41
C SER A 467 4.44 -7.05 13.46
N ASP A 468 4.49 -5.86 14.02
CA ASP A 468 3.58 -5.37 15.05
C ASP A 468 2.47 -4.43 14.51
N ALA A 469 2.29 -4.34 13.18
CA ALA A 469 1.25 -3.54 12.54
C ALA A 469 -0.17 -3.83 13.08
N TRP A 470 -0.42 -5.09 13.52
CA TRP A 470 -1.68 -5.48 14.17
C TRP A 470 -2.09 -4.60 15.36
N ARG A 471 -1.12 -3.97 16.04
CA ARG A 471 -1.39 -3.07 17.18
C ARG A 471 -2.17 -1.82 16.76
N GLY A 472 -2.05 -1.42 15.50
CA GLY A 472 -2.84 -0.35 14.91
C GLY A 472 -4.35 -0.64 14.91
N TYR A 473 -4.72 -1.91 14.84
CA TYR A 473 -6.10 -2.41 14.78
C TYR A 473 -6.71 -2.77 16.16
N MET A 474 -5.97 -2.54 17.24
CA MET A 474 -6.41 -2.88 18.59
C MET A 474 -6.19 -1.71 19.56
N ARG A 475 -6.98 -1.66 20.62
CA ARG A 475 -6.77 -0.75 21.75
C ARG A 475 -6.06 -1.47 22.88
N ARG A 476 -5.03 -0.86 23.42
CA ARG A 476 -4.32 -1.33 24.60
C ARG A 476 -5.06 -0.88 25.85
N GLN A 477 -5.21 -1.78 26.83
CA GLN A 477 -5.82 -1.51 28.12
C GLN A 477 -4.91 -1.97 29.24
N THR A 478 -4.56 -1.10 30.15
CA THR A 478 -3.85 -1.44 31.39
C THR A 478 -4.85 -1.86 32.46
N ASN A 479 -4.60 -3.00 33.08
CA ASN A 479 -5.46 -3.59 34.11
C ASN A 479 -4.64 -3.80 35.37
N THR A 480 -5.19 -3.42 36.52
CA THR A 480 -4.64 -3.75 37.84
C THR A 480 -5.67 -4.54 38.62
N VAL A 481 -5.26 -5.67 39.18
CA VAL A 481 -6.12 -6.51 40.02
C VAL A 481 -5.56 -6.53 41.42
N ASN A 482 -6.38 -6.10 42.37
CA ASN A 482 -6.11 -6.30 43.80
C ASN A 482 -6.70 -7.66 44.22
N TYR A 483 -5.82 -8.59 44.68
CA TYR A 483 -6.19 -9.90 45.19
C TYR A 483 -6.00 -10.01 46.73
N SER A 484 -5.75 -8.83 47.38
CA SER A 484 -5.70 -8.71 48.84
C SER A 484 -7.04 -8.17 49.40
N LEU A 485 -7.16 -8.18 50.72
CA LEU A 485 -8.29 -7.54 51.45
C LEU A 485 -7.99 -6.07 51.81
N GLU A 486 -6.78 -5.60 51.52
CA GLU A 486 -6.34 -4.23 51.84
C GLU A 486 -6.45 -3.34 50.60
N LEU A 487 -6.73 -2.08 50.79
CA LEU A 487 -6.74 -1.07 49.74
C LEU A 487 -5.69 -0.01 50.05
N PRO A 488 -4.40 -0.24 49.71
CA PRO A 488 -3.38 0.77 49.90
C PRO A 488 -3.64 1.93 48.94
N LEU A 489 -3.91 3.09 49.47
CA LEU A 489 -4.14 4.33 48.71
C LEU A 489 -2.81 4.91 48.27
N ALA A 490 -2.78 5.54 47.10
CA ALA A 490 -1.60 6.20 46.60
C ALA A 490 -1.19 7.35 47.54
N GLN A 491 0.12 7.65 47.61
CA GLN A 491 0.70 8.77 48.37
C GLN A 491 0.44 8.74 49.87
N GLY A 492 0.13 7.57 50.45
CA GLY A 492 -0.09 7.44 51.89
C GLY A 492 -1.34 8.15 52.40
N ILE A 493 -2.32 8.42 51.54
CA ILE A 493 -3.59 9.03 51.94
C ILE A 493 -4.42 8.01 52.72
N THR A 494 -4.91 8.40 53.90
CA THR A 494 -5.87 7.65 54.70
C THR A 494 -7.17 8.44 54.79
N PHE A 495 -8.29 7.73 54.65
CA PHE A 495 -9.62 8.29 54.97
C PHE A 495 -10.05 7.66 56.30
N ASP A 496 -10.10 8.49 57.33
CA ASP A 496 -10.60 8.09 58.66
C ASP A 496 -12.12 8.21 58.69
#